data_238e3da38eb9ef472eeae525551d69fe
#
_entry.id   238e3da38eb9ef472eeae525551d69fe
#
_cell.length_a   1.000
_cell.length_b   1.000
_cell.length_c   1.000
_cell.angle_alpha   90.00
_cell.angle_beta   90.00
_cell.angle_gamma   90.00
#
_symmetry.space_group_name_H-M   'P 1'
#
loop_
_entity.id
_entity.type
_entity.pdbx_description
1 polymer ?
#
loop_
_entity_poly.entity_id
_entity_poly.type
_entity_poly.pdbx_seq_one_letter_code
_entity_poly.pdbx_strand_id
1 'polypeptide(L)'
;MSLFEVKPYDREVYEKELKDFLPQKILDVHTHVYLKEFFPPKPLAPGEVKRTVTWPSLVAADDSIEDLQETYRLMLPGKDVTALMFSNSGRSQQANDYVADASRRSGFPALYFSAPEESPEEVERQIRKGGFLGIKGYLSLSPKYIPEAEIRIFDFFPKAQLKKMDEMGAIVMLHIPRNGRLKDPVNLAQIMEIKQEFPNIRLIIAHIGRAYTREDVGNAFETLDKAPDLMYDFCANCCEYAITEVLRHAGPKHVMYGTDMPILRMRTHRIEENGTYINLVPPGLYGDPKQDKHLREVSAKEAKKITFFLYEELLAFKRACKTLGLTKQDVEDIMYNNAHDLIEGARKSIYG
;
A
#
# COMPACT_ATOMS: atom_id res chain seq x y z
N MET A 1 4.04 3.79 27.85
CA MET A 1 3.49 2.46 27.46
C MET A 1 3.90 2.20 26.02
N SER A 2 4.17 0.96 25.64
CA SER A 2 4.40 0.58 24.22
C SER A 2 3.09 0.75 23.44
N LEU A 3 3.17 1.16 22.17
CA LEU A 3 2.03 1.38 21.28
C LEU A 3 1.16 0.12 21.14
N PHE A 4 1.81 -1.06 21.07
CA PHE A 4 1.18 -2.38 21.05
C PHE A 4 2.12 -3.44 21.63
N GLU A 5 1.58 -4.63 21.90
CA GLU A 5 2.35 -5.75 22.43
C GLU A 5 3.16 -6.45 21.33
N VAL A 6 4.47 -6.64 21.58
CA VAL A 6 5.33 -7.55 20.81
C VAL A 6 5.50 -8.84 21.62
N LYS A 7 4.87 -9.92 21.18
CA LYS A 7 4.88 -11.22 21.86
C LYS A 7 6.23 -11.94 21.73
N PRO A 8 6.55 -12.91 22.61
CA PRO A 8 7.77 -13.72 22.46
C PRO A 8 7.87 -14.41 21.10
N TYR A 9 6.76 -14.88 20.53
CA TYR A 9 6.74 -15.51 19.20
C TYR A 9 7.09 -14.51 18.08
N ASP A 10 6.65 -13.25 18.17
CA ASP A 10 7.01 -12.23 17.19
C ASP A 10 8.54 -11.98 17.18
N ARG A 11 9.12 -11.88 18.38
CA ARG A 11 10.59 -11.72 18.53
C ARG A 11 11.34 -12.94 17.98
N GLU A 12 10.83 -14.15 18.24
CA GLU A 12 11.41 -15.37 17.68
C GLU A 12 11.40 -15.36 16.15
N VAL A 13 10.28 -15.02 15.52
CA VAL A 13 10.16 -14.93 14.05
C VAL A 13 11.11 -13.86 13.51
N TYR A 14 11.15 -12.68 14.12
CA TYR A 14 12.04 -11.61 13.68
C TYR A 14 13.52 -12.03 13.75
N GLU A 15 13.97 -12.49 14.91
CA GLU A 15 15.39 -12.81 15.16
C GLU A 15 15.88 -14.00 14.31
N LYS A 16 15.03 -15.03 14.12
CA LYS A 16 15.44 -16.24 13.39
C LYS A 16 15.27 -16.13 11.87
N GLU A 17 14.24 -15.41 11.42
CA GLU A 17 13.85 -15.47 10.02
C GLU A 17 14.09 -14.16 9.26
N LEU A 18 13.96 -13.02 9.90
CA LEU A 18 13.88 -11.74 9.21
C LEU A 18 15.12 -10.86 9.39
N LYS A 19 15.66 -10.79 10.58
CA LYS A 19 16.71 -9.86 10.97
C LYS A 19 17.91 -9.84 10.02
N ASP A 20 18.45 -11.01 9.71
CA ASP A 20 19.65 -11.16 8.86
C ASP A 20 19.32 -11.17 7.37
N PHE A 21 18.05 -11.43 7.02
CA PHE A 21 17.55 -11.35 5.65
C PHE A 21 17.33 -9.91 5.20
N LEU A 22 16.78 -9.06 6.08
CA LEU A 22 16.44 -7.67 5.78
C LEU A 22 17.71 -6.79 5.77
N PRO A 23 17.84 -5.85 4.81
CA PRO A 23 18.96 -4.89 4.80
C PRO A 23 18.87 -3.94 5.99
N GLN A 24 19.96 -3.20 6.25
CA GLN A 24 20.01 -2.23 7.34
C GLN A 24 19.10 -1.04 7.08
N LYS A 25 19.08 -0.53 5.83
CA LYS A 25 18.19 0.56 5.40
C LYS A 25 16.96 0.00 4.71
N ILE A 26 15.80 0.52 5.06
CA ILE A 26 14.51 0.13 4.50
C ILE A 26 13.74 1.39 4.13
N LEU A 27 13.10 1.42 2.96
CA LEU A 27 12.19 2.47 2.55
C LEU A 27 10.82 1.87 2.23
N ASP A 28 9.86 2.17 3.09
CA ASP A 28 8.46 1.79 2.94
C ASP A 28 7.76 2.79 2.01
N VAL A 29 7.35 2.35 0.82
CA VAL A 29 6.73 3.27 -0.16
C VAL A 29 5.23 3.45 0.04
N HIS A 30 4.61 2.72 0.98
CA HIS A 30 3.16 2.71 1.12
C HIS A 30 2.74 2.68 2.58
N THR A 31 2.51 3.86 3.16
CA THR A 31 2.07 3.96 4.53
C THR A 31 1.17 5.17 4.76
N HIS A 32 0.21 5.02 5.66
CA HIS A 32 -0.74 6.06 6.01
C HIS A 32 -0.38 6.70 7.33
N VAL A 33 -0.49 8.03 7.42
CA VAL A 33 -0.45 8.77 8.69
C VAL A 33 -1.70 9.64 8.80
N TYR A 34 -2.39 9.54 9.93
CA TYR A 34 -3.66 10.24 10.15
C TYR A 34 -4.05 10.30 11.63
N LEU A 35 -4.96 11.21 11.95
CA LEU A 35 -5.68 11.23 13.20
C LEU A 35 -7.18 11.08 12.92
N LYS A 36 -7.89 10.33 13.76
CA LYS A 36 -9.34 10.05 13.59
C LYS A 36 -10.18 11.33 13.55
N GLU A 37 -9.74 12.38 14.22
CA GLU A 37 -10.43 13.67 14.27
C GLU A 37 -10.56 14.34 12.89
N PHE A 38 -9.67 14.01 11.94
CA PHE A 38 -9.75 14.51 10.56
C PHE A 38 -10.82 13.82 9.72
N PHE A 39 -11.37 12.72 10.20
CA PHE A 39 -12.37 11.90 9.53
C PHE A 39 -13.59 11.62 10.42
N PRO A 40 -14.33 12.67 10.82
CA PRO A 40 -15.49 12.47 11.67
C PRO A 40 -16.47 11.50 11.03
N PRO A 41 -17.08 10.56 11.79
CA PRO A 41 -18.07 9.62 11.27
C PRO A 41 -19.19 10.36 10.56
N LYS A 42 -19.46 9.98 9.32
CA LYS A 42 -20.64 10.46 8.56
C LYS A 42 -21.62 9.31 8.44
N PRO A 43 -22.89 9.51 8.80
CA PRO A 43 -23.94 8.52 8.50
C PRO A 43 -23.97 8.25 6.99
N LEU A 44 -24.12 6.98 6.62
CA LEU A 44 -24.36 6.62 5.23
C LEU A 44 -25.75 7.11 4.82
N ALA A 45 -25.88 7.63 3.61
CA ALA A 45 -27.18 7.97 3.05
C ALA A 45 -28.01 6.68 2.86
N PRO A 46 -29.36 6.77 2.86
CA PRO A 46 -30.19 5.60 2.60
C PRO A 46 -29.79 4.93 1.27
N GLY A 47 -29.47 3.64 1.32
CA GLY A 47 -29.05 2.86 0.16
C GLY A 47 -27.56 2.99 -0.20
N GLU A 48 -26.79 3.81 0.50
CA GLU A 48 -25.33 3.93 0.30
C GLU A 48 -24.60 2.73 0.92
N VAL A 49 -23.71 2.11 0.14
CA VAL A 49 -22.86 0.99 0.59
C VAL A 49 -21.46 1.51 0.93
N LYS A 50 -20.91 1.04 2.03
CA LYS A 50 -19.54 1.38 2.41
C LYS A 50 -18.54 0.70 1.46
N ARG A 51 -17.71 1.50 0.80
CA ARG A 51 -16.71 1.07 -0.20
C ARG A 51 -15.35 0.73 0.40
N THR A 52 -15.27 0.66 1.72
CA THR A 52 -14.03 0.35 2.46
C THR A 52 -14.32 -0.66 3.55
N VAL A 53 -13.35 -1.52 3.81
CA VAL A 53 -13.40 -2.43 4.97
C VAL A 53 -13.39 -1.64 6.28
N THR A 54 -13.91 -2.20 7.35
CA THR A 54 -14.07 -1.50 8.64
C THR A 54 -13.06 -1.91 9.70
N TRP A 55 -12.51 -3.11 9.62
CA TRP A 55 -11.58 -3.65 10.60
C TRP A 55 -10.24 -2.91 10.71
N PRO A 56 -9.74 -2.16 9.70
CA PRO A 56 -8.51 -1.38 9.89
C PRO A 56 -8.58 -0.39 11.05
N SER A 57 -9.74 0.21 11.31
CA SER A 57 -9.94 1.10 12.47
C SER A 57 -9.86 0.37 13.82
N LEU A 58 -9.98 -0.96 13.83
CA LEU A 58 -9.78 -1.80 15.01
C LEU A 58 -8.30 -2.14 15.23
N VAL A 59 -7.48 -2.01 14.19
CA VAL A 59 -6.02 -2.13 14.30
C VAL A 59 -5.43 -0.84 14.87
N ALA A 60 -5.82 0.30 14.29
CA ALA A 60 -5.44 1.62 14.78
C ALA A 60 -6.51 2.67 14.42
N ALA A 61 -7.04 3.36 15.42
CA ALA A 61 -7.95 4.48 15.21
C ALA A 61 -7.19 5.75 14.78
N ASP A 62 -6.01 5.93 15.32
CA ASP A 62 -5.03 6.96 14.96
C ASP A 62 -3.74 6.27 14.50
N ASP A 63 -3.02 6.90 13.59
CA ASP A 63 -1.67 6.56 13.18
C ASP A 63 -0.88 7.84 12.95
N SER A 64 -0.42 8.44 14.04
CA SER A 64 0.43 9.62 13.98
C SER A 64 1.80 9.30 13.41
N ILE A 65 2.58 10.33 13.04
CA ILE A 65 3.97 10.12 12.62
C ILE A 65 4.80 9.48 13.74
N GLU A 66 4.51 9.82 14.99
CA GLU A 66 5.15 9.25 16.16
C GLU A 66 4.76 7.76 16.34
N ASP A 67 3.48 7.41 16.10
CA ASP A 67 3.01 6.03 16.11
C ASP A 67 3.64 5.20 15.00
N LEU A 68 3.79 5.76 13.81
CA LEU A 68 4.47 5.11 12.69
C LEU A 68 5.95 4.82 13.01
N GLN A 69 6.68 5.82 13.52
CA GLN A 69 8.08 5.65 13.92
C GLN A 69 8.24 4.61 15.04
N GLU A 70 7.36 4.66 16.05
CA GLU A 70 7.34 3.65 17.12
C GLU A 70 7.00 2.26 16.57
N THR A 71 6.11 2.16 15.58
CA THR A 71 5.77 0.90 14.90
C THR A 71 7.01 0.27 14.26
N TYR A 72 7.79 1.04 13.50
CA TYR A 72 9.03 0.52 12.91
C TYR A 72 10.03 0.11 13.98
N ARG A 73 10.18 0.91 15.04
CA ARG A 73 11.06 0.58 16.16
C ARG A 73 10.68 -0.74 16.84
N LEU A 74 9.38 -1.03 16.96
CA LEU A 74 8.87 -2.24 17.61
C LEU A 74 8.91 -3.46 16.70
N MET A 75 8.60 -3.30 15.40
CA MET A 75 8.45 -4.41 14.47
C MET A 75 9.73 -4.70 13.67
N LEU A 76 10.59 -3.70 13.47
CA LEU A 76 11.85 -3.83 12.73
C LEU A 76 13.04 -3.35 13.58
N PRO A 77 13.23 -3.90 14.79
CA PRO A 77 14.24 -3.40 15.72
C PRO A 77 15.64 -3.46 15.11
N GLY A 78 16.37 -2.35 15.23
CA GLY A 78 17.72 -2.20 14.72
C GLY A 78 17.81 -1.86 13.23
N LYS A 79 16.69 -1.69 12.51
CA LYS A 79 16.69 -1.22 11.13
C LYS A 79 16.46 0.29 11.06
N ASP A 80 17.03 0.91 10.03
CA ASP A 80 16.86 2.33 9.70
C ASP A 80 15.74 2.43 8.65
N VAL A 81 14.54 2.82 9.09
CA VAL A 81 13.34 2.80 8.23
C VAL A 81 12.89 4.23 7.92
N THR A 82 12.77 4.52 6.63
CA THR A 82 12.15 5.73 6.08
C THR A 82 10.84 5.34 5.38
N ALA A 83 9.89 6.27 5.24
CA ALA A 83 8.61 5.98 4.62
C ALA A 83 8.14 7.07 3.65
N LEU A 84 7.49 6.67 2.56
CA LEU A 84 6.67 7.55 1.72
C LEU A 84 5.25 7.54 2.29
N MET A 85 4.83 8.68 2.83
CA MET A 85 3.60 8.81 3.60
C MET A 85 2.49 9.49 2.81
N PHE A 86 1.25 9.16 3.16
CA PHE A 86 0.06 9.88 2.72
C PHE A 86 -1.08 9.70 3.72
N SER A 87 -2.15 10.48 3.58
CA SER A 87 -3.27 10.39 4.51
C SER A 87 -4.14 9.14 4.27
N ASN A 88 -5.17 8.96 5.09
CA ASN A 88 -6.11 7.85 4.95
C ASN A 88 -7.08 8.06 3.76
N SER A 89 -7.85 7.03 3.41
CA SER A 89 -8.75 6.93 2.26
C SER A 89 -9.95 7.92 2.23
N GLY A 90 -10.05 8.80 3.19
CA GLY A 90 -11.06 9.85 3.26
C GLY A 90 -10.57 11.20 2.72
N ARG A 91 -11.51 12.05 2.26
CA ARG A 91 -11.19 13.42 1.87
C ARG A 91 -11.11 14.33 3.10
N SER A 92 -9.93 14.88 3.37
CA SER A 92 -9.71 15.85 4.42
C SER A 92 -8.48 16.71 4.12
N GLN A 93 -8.68 18.03 3.96
CA GLN A 93 -7.57 18.97 3.81
C GLN A 93 -6.70 19.00 5.07
N GLN A 94 -7.32 18.92 6.25
CA GLN A 94 -6.60 18.87 7.53
C GLN A 94 -5.67 17.66 7.60
N ALA A 95 -6.10 16.51 7.07
CA ALA A 95 -5.26 15.32 7.00
C ALA A 95 -4.06 15.51 6.06
N ASN A 96 -4.24 16.14 4.90
CA ASN A 96 -3.14 16.48 4.01
C ASN A 96 -2.18 17.52 4.64
N ASP A 97 -2.72 18.53 5.31
CA ASP A 97 -1.90 19.53 6.02
C ASP A 97 -1.09 18.87 7.16
N TYR A 98 -1.68 17.89 7.87
CA TYR A 98 -0.98 17.09 8.87
C TYR A 98 0.14 16.25 8.24
N VAL A 99 -0.12 15.58 7.10
CA VAL A 99 0.92 14.80 6.39
C VAL A 99 2.08 15.70 5.94
N ALA A 100 1.79 16.90 5.43
CA ALA A 100 2.83 17.87 5.07
C ALA A 100 3.66 18.31 6.29
N ASP A 101 3.02 18.51 7.45
CA ASP A 101 3.72 18.82 8.69
C ASP A 101 4.55 17.64 9.20
N ALA A 102 3.98 16.43 9.21
CA ALA A 102 4.67 15.20 9.57
C ALA A 102 5.91 14.97 8.69
N SER A 103 5.79 15.24 7.38
CA SER A 103 6.91 15.16 6.42
C SER A 103 8.04 16.12 6.81
N ARG A 104 7.73 17.38 7.10
CA ARG A 104 8.74 18.36 7.53
C ARG A 104 9.43 17.96 8.84
N ARG A 105 8.68 17.44 9.82
CA ARG A 105 9.20 17.06 11.14
C ARG A 105 10.06 15.80 11.09
N SER A 106 9.65 14.80 10.31
CA SER A 106 10.34 13.51 10.24
C SER A 106 11.42 13.45 9.15
N GLY A 107 11.34 14.29 8.13
CA GLY A 107 12.13 14.17 6.91
C GLY A 107 11.63 13.09 5.95
N PHE A 108 10.53 12.42 6.26
CA PHE A 108 9.95 11.39 5.40
C PHE A 108 9.24 12.02 4.19
N PRO A 109 9.46 11.52 2.96
CA PRO A 109 8.73 11.97 1.78
C PRO A 109 7.23 11.71 1.89
N ALA A 110 6.42 12.48 1.14
CA ALA A 110 4.97 12.35 1.21
C ALA A 110 4.28 12.56 -0.14
N LEU A 111 3.07 12.00 -0.29
CA LEU A 111 2.15 12.21 -1.39
C LEU A 111 0.91 13.00 -0.92
N TYR A 112 0.38 13.82 -1.81
CA TYR A 112 -0.88 14.50 -1.62
C TYR A 112 -2.05 13.52 -1.86
N PHE A 113 -2.98 13.44 -0.94
CA PHE A 113 -4.20 12.65 -1.14
C PHE A 113 -5.22 13.49 -1.90
N SER A 114 -5.26 13.33 -3.24
CA SER A 114 -6.09 14.15 -4.13
C SER A 114 -7.54 13.65 -4.21
N ALA A 115 -8.44 14.57 -4.52
CA ALA A 115 -9.83 14.26 -4.83
C ALA A 115 -10.15 14.55 -6.31
N PRO A 116 -11.02 13.75 -6.94
CA PRO A 116 -11.31 13.88 -8.38
C PRO A 116 -11.93 15.21 -8.79
N GLU A 117 -12.54 15.92 -7.85
CA GLU A 117 -13.18 17.23 -8.12
C GLU A 117 -12.20 18.41 -8.11
N GLU A 118 -10.97 18.21 -7.66
CA GLU A 118 -9.94 19.24 -7.65
C GLU A 118 -9.45 19.52 -9.08
N SER A 119 -9.25 20.80 -9.40
CA SER A 119 -8.63 21.14 -10.69
C SER A 119 -7.16 20.72 -10.71
N PRO A 120 -6.57 20.45 -11.89
CA PRO A 120 -5.14 20.15 -12.02
C PRO A 120 -4.23 21.21 -11.40
N GLU A 121 -4.59 22.49 -11.53
CA GLU A 121 -3.84 23.62 -10.96
C GLU A 121 -3.93 23.63 -9.43
N GLU A 122 -5.07 23.26 -8.87
CA GLU A 122 -5.23 23.13 -7.42
C GLU A 122 -4.38 21.99 -6.89
N VAL A 123 -4.38 20.82 -7.55
CA VAL A 123 -3.55 19.68 -7.16
C VAL A 123 -2.06 20.06 -7.23
N GLU A 124 -1.60 20.72 -8.32
CA GLU A 124 -0.22 21.22 -8.42
C GLU A 124 0.11 22.20 -7.29
N ARG A 125 -0.78 23.15 -7.01
CA ARG A 125 -0.61 24.12 -5.93
C ARG A 125 -0.44 23.44 -4.57
N GLN A 126 -1.25 22.44 -4.28
CA GLN A 126 -1.18 21.67 -3.03
C GLN A 126 0.12 20.84 -2.94
N ILE A 127 0.53 20.21 -4.04
CA ILE A 127 1.79 19.48 -4.10
C ILE A 127 2.96 20.40 -3.75
N ARG A 128 3.07 21.57 -4.44
CA ARG A 128 4.16 22.51 -4.22
C ARG A 128 4.15 23.11 -2.81
N LYS A 129 2.96 23.52 -2.32
CA LYS A 129 2.78 24.09 -0.98
C LYS A 129 3.16 23.10 0.13
N GLY A 130 2.76 21.84 -0.01
CA GLY A 130 2.98 20.80 1.00
C GLY A 130 4.35 20.11 0.94
N GLY A 131 5.12 20.31 -0.15
CA GLY A 131 6.37 19.57 -0.38
C GLY A 131 6.14 18.13 -0.82
N PHE A 132 4.97 17.85 -1.39
CA PHE A 132 4.60 16.49 -1.84
C PHE A 132 5.30 16.11 -3.15
N LEU A 133 5.43 14.80 -3.40
CA LEU A 133 6.12 14.26 -4.58
C LEU A 133 5.17 13.67 -5.63
N GLY A 134 3.89 13.87 -5.47
CA GLY A 134 2.85 13.34 -6.35
C GLY A 134 1.54 13.15 -5.61
N ILE A 135 0.72 12.25 -6.12
CA ILE A 135 -0.64 12.03 -5.62
C ILE A 135 -0.92 10.58 -5.24
N LYS A 136 -1.81 10.43 -4.27
CA LYS A 136 -2.54 9.20 -3.91
C LYS A 136 -4.02 9.49 -4.03
N GLY A 137 -4.80 8.57 -4.58
CA GLY A 137 -6.26 8.59 -4.59
C GLY A 137 -6.82 7.24 -4.18
N TYR A 138 -8.12 7.19 -3.94
CA TYR A 138 -8.80 5.95 -3.57
C TYR A 138 -10.20 5.87 -4.16
N LEU A 139 -10.63 4.65 -4.48
CA LEU A 139 -11.94 4.38 -5.12
C LEU A 139 -13.15 4.92 -4.33
N SER A 140 -13.01 5.11 -3.01
CA SER A 140 -14.09 5.69 -2.19
C SER A 140 -14.46 7.13 -2.58
N LEU A 141 -13.55 7.84 -3.28
CA LEU A 141 -13.76 9.21 -3.77
C LEU A 141 -14.49 9.27 -5.13
N SER A 142 -14.67 8.12 -5.80
CA SER A 142 -15.46 8.07 -7.04
C SER A 142 -16.89 8.54 -6.82
N PRO A 143 -17.54 9.12 -7.84
CA PRO A 143 -18.92 9.57 -7.77
C PRO A 143 -19.86 8.49 -7.21
N LYS A 144 -20.73 8.86 -6.28
CA LYS A 144 -21.57 7.91 -5.52
C LYS A 144 -22.60 7.16 -6.37
N TYR A 145 -22.99 7.72 -7.51
CA TYR A 145 -23.92 7.07 -8.45
C TYR A 145 -23.28 5.90 -9.22
N ILE A 146 -21.93 5.75 -9.20
CA ILE A 146 -21.26 4.64 -9.85
C ILE A 146 -21.30 3.44 -8.91
N PRO A 147 -21.84 2.27 -9.32
CA PRO A 147 -21.77 1.04 -8.55
C PRO A 147 -20.30 0.66 -8.25
N GLU A 148 -20.01 0.15 -7.05
CA GLU A 148 -18.64 -0.19 -6.64
C GLU A 148 -17.94 -1.11 -7.65
N ALA A 149 -18.64 -2.13 -8.16
CA ALA A 149 -18.11 -3.07 -9.13
C ALA A 149 -17.80 -2.45 -10.51
N GLU A 150 -18.30 -1.25 -10.80
CA GLU A 150 -18.12 -0.56 -12.07
C GLU A 150 -17.11 0.58 -12.01
N ILE A 151 -16.60 0.93 -10.82
CA ILE A 151 -15.61 1.99 -10.64
C ILE A 151 -14.39 1.71 -11.52
N ARG A 152 -13.92 2.75 -12.19
CA ARG A 152 -12.74 2.75 -13.04
C ARG A 152 -11.67 3.67 -12.45
N ILE A 153 -10.43 3.51 -12.88
CA ILE A 153 -9.32 4.34 -12.41
C ILE A 153 -9.61 5.83 -12.66
N PHE A 154 -10.12 6.17 -13.83
CA PHE A 154 -10.39 7.58 -14.19
C PHE A 154 -11.58 8.21 -13.45
N ASP A 155 -12.38 7.43 -12.70
CA ASP A 155 -13.44 7.93 -11.86
C ASP A 155 -12.94 8.60 -10.56
N PHE A 156 -11.67 8.31 -10.18
CA PHE A 156 -11.03 8.95 -9.01
C PHE A 156 -9.61 9.48 -9.30
N PHE A 157 -9.04 9.17 -10.46
CA PHE A 157 -7.87 9.84 -11.04
C PHE A 157 -8.24 10.41 -12.42
N PRO A 158 -8.89 11.59 -12.49
CA PRO A 158 -9.26 12.21 -13.77
C PRO A 158 -8.04 12.41 -14.67
N LYS A 159 -8.18 12.17 -15.97
CA LYS A 159 -7.10 12.34 -16.96
C LYS A 159 -6.45 13.72 -16.92
N ALA A 160 -7.22 14.76 -16.60
CA ALA A 160 -6.67 16.11 -16.46
C ALA A 160 -5.65 16.22 -15.31
N GLN A 161 -5.93 15.57 -14.15
CA GLN A 161 -4.96 15.50 -13.06
C GLN A 161 -3.75 14.64 -13.44
N LEU A 162 -3.96 13.48 -14.11
CA LEU A 162 -2.88 12.62 -14.58
C LEU A 162 -1.97 13.36 -15.57
N LYS A 163 -2.54 14.14 -16.49
CA LYS A 163 -1.76 15.00 -17.40
C LYS A 163 -0.87 15.97 -16.61
N LYS A 164 -1.39 16.59 -15.57
CA LYS A 164 -0.60 17.47 -14.70
C LYS A 164 0.52 16.71 -13.98
N MET A 165 0.27 15.48 -13.51
CA MET A 165 1.31 14.64 -12.92
C MET A 165 2.38 14.26 -13.93
N ASP A 166 2.01 14.01 -15.18
CA ASP A 166 2.94 13.78 -16.29
C ASP A 166 3.85 14.98 -16.55
N GLU A 167 3.26 16.18 -16.67
CA GLU A 167 3.99 17.44 -16.85
C GLU A 167 5.00 17.69 -15.72
N MET A 168 4.68 17.28 -14.50
CA MET A 168 5.52 17.41 -13.31
C MET A 168 6.53 16.26 -13.14
N GLY A 169 6.39 15.16 -13.86
CA GLY A 169 7.15 13.94 -13.63
C GLY A 169 6.92 13.39 -12.22
N ALA A 170 5.70 13.48 -11.71
CA ALA A 170 5.33 13.18 -10.34
C ALA A 170 5.03 11.70 -10.12
N ILE A 171 4.98 11.28 -8.85
CA ILE A 171 4.55 9.94 -8.46
C ILE A 171 3.01 9.85 -8.48
N VAL A 172 2.47 8.77 -9.03
CA VAL A 172 1.07 8.38 -8.87
C VAL A 172 1.02 7.01 -8.22
N MET A 173 0.53 6.95 -6.98
CA MET A 173 0.30 5.70 -6.25
C MET A 173 -1.11 5.19 -6.57
N LEU A 174 -1.20 4.15 -7.39
CA LEU A 174 -2.45 3.64 -7.93
C LEU A 174 -2.97 2.42 -7.18
N HIS A 175 -4.06 2.60 -6.43
CA HIS A 175 -4.87 1.49 -5.95
C HIS A 175 -5.94 1.15 -6.98
N ILE A 176 -5.86 -0.01 -7.64
CA ILE A 176 -6.83 -0.39 -8.67
C ILE A 176 -8.19 -0.73 -8.06
N PRO A 177 -9.32 -0.32 -8.70
CA PRO A 177 -10.62 -0.34 -8.03
C PRO A 177 -11.39 -1.67 -8.16
N ARG A 178 -11.35 -2.32 -9.32
CA ARG A 178 -12.29 -3.39 -9.67
C ARG A 178 -12.00 -4.70 -8.95
N ASN A 179 -13.08 -5.45 -8.68
CA ASN A 179 -13.01 -6.71 -7.92
C ASN A 179 -12.31 -7.86 -8.64
N GLY A 180 -12.16 -7.79 -9.98
CA GLY A 180 -11.29 -8.70 -10.74
C GLY A 180 -9.80 -8.50 -10.47
N ARG A 181 -9.44 -7.44 -9.71
CA ARG A 181 -8.10 -7.16 -9.21
C ARG A 181 -7.06 -7.02 -10.35
N LEU A 182 -5.84 -7.59 -10.20
CA LEU A 182 -4.79 -7.42 -11.21
C LEU A 182 -5.21 -7.92 -12.60
N LYS A 183 -5.91 -9.05 -12.66
CA LYS A 183 -6.35 -9.65 -13.96
C LYS A 183 -7.58 -8.98 -14.58
N ASP A 184 -8.21 -8.00 -13.88
CA ASP A 184 -9.41 -7.34 -14.43
C ASP A 184 -9.07 -6.59 -15.73
N PRO A 185 -9.77 -6.91 -16.85
CA PRO A 185 -9.42 -6.34 -18.16
C PRO A 185 -9.58 -4.82 -18.21
N VAL A 186 -10.51 -4.24 -17.43
CA VAL A 186 -10.69 -2.78 -17.39
C VAL A 186 -9.56 -2.12 -16.62
N ASN A 187 -9.13 -2.70 -15.47
CA ASN A 187 -7.94 -2.22 -14.76
C ASN A 187 -6.72 -2.26 -15.68
N LEU A 188 -6.46 -3.39 -16.36
CA LEU A 188 -5.33 -3.55 -17.26
C LEU A 188 -5.36 -2.54 -18.41
N ALA A 189 -6.51 -2.39 -19.07
CA ALA A 189 -6.66 -1.45 -20.18
C ALA A 189 -6.33 -0.01 -19.73
N GLN A 190 -6.83 0.41 -18.56
CA GLN A 190 -6.60 1.77 -18.07
C GLN A 190 -5.17 1.99 -17.55
N ILE A 191 -4.52 0.97 -16.97
CA ILE A 191 -3.08 1.05 -16.65
C ILE A 191 -2.26 1.27 -17.92
N MET A 192 -2.52 0.50 -18.97
CA MET A 192 -1.82 0.64 -20.26
C MET A 192 -2.10 1.98 -20.90
N GLU A 193 -3.34 2.50 -20.83
CA GLU A 193 -3.72 3.82 -21.32
C GLU A 193 -2.96 4.93 -20.56
N ILE A 194 -2.83 4.83 -19.23
CA ILE A 194 -2.03 5.78 -18.44
C ILE A 194 -0.57 5.78 -18.93
N LYS A 195 0.03 4.62 -19.10
CA LYS A 195 1.42 4.52 -19.55
C LYS A 195 1.64 5.06 -20.97
N GLN A 196 0.65 4.91 -21.84
CA GLN A 196 0.71 5.41 -23.21
C GLN A 196 0.50 6.92 -23.30
N GLU A 197 -0.50 7.47 -22.56
CA GLU A 197 -0.86 8.89 -22.64
C GLU A 197 0.01 9.77 -21.74
N PHE A 198 0.54 9.21 -20.65
CA PHE A 198 1.26 9.96 -19.61
C PHE A 198 2.60 9.27 -19.26
N PRO A 199 3.56 9.23 -20.20
CA PRO A 199 4.80 8.44 -20.06
C PRO A 199 5.75 8.91 -18.97
N ASN A 200 5.66 10.17 -18.53
CA ASN A 200 6.55 10.74 -17.52
C ASN A 200 6.06 10.51 -16.08
N ILE A 201 4.83 10.01 -15.90
CA ILE A 201 4.32 9.63 -14.58
C ILE A 201 5.17 8.49 -14.01
N ARG A 202 5.63 8.65 -12.77
CA ARG A 202 6.19 7.57 -11.97
C ARG A 202 5.06 6.77 -11.35
N LEU A 203 4.52 5.81 -12.13
CA LEU A 203 3.34 5.03 -11.75
C LEU A 203 3.73 3.85 -10.87
N ILE A 204 3.18 3.79 -9.66
CA ILE A 204 3.30 2.66 -8.74
C ILE A 204 1.97 1.91 -8.68
N ILE A 205 1.97 0.65 -9.03
CA ILE A 205 0.80 -0.24 -8.86
C ILE A 205 0.82 -0.79 -7.44
N ALA A 206 -0.07 -0.28 -6.59
CA ALA A 206 -0.17 -0.67 -5.19
C ALA A 206 -0.60 -2.13 -5.02
N HIS A 207 -0.03 -2.84 -4.01
CA HIS A 207 -0.41 -4.20 -3.61
C HIS A 207 -0.30 -5.25 -4.74
N ILE A 208 0.65 -5.09 -5.69
CA ILE A 208 0.68 -5.91 -6.93
C ILE A 208 -0.71 -5.92 -7.58
N GLY A 209 -1.37 -4.74 -7.67
CA GLY A 209 -2.74 -4.65 -8.18
C GLY A 209 -3.74 -5.53 -7.42
N ARG A 210 -3.60 -5.63 -6.09
CA ARG A 210 -4.47 -6.43 -5.22
C ARG A 210 -4.45 -7.93 -5.55
N ALA A 211 -3.35 -8.46 -6.07
CA ALA A 211 -3.18 -9.88 -6.37
C ALA A 211 -2.89 -10.68 -5.11
N TYR A 212 -3.91 -10.93 -4.29
CA TYR A 212 -3.78 -11.61 -2.99
C TYR A 212 -3.88 -13.14 -3.07
N THR A 213 -4.17 -13.68 -4.24
CA THR A 213 -4.25 -15.11 -4.54
C THR A 213 -3.64 -15.39 -5.91
N ARG A 214 -3.37 -16.66 -6.19
CA ARG A 214 -2.93 -17.10 -7.52
C ARG A 214 -3.95 -16.73 -8.60
N GLU A 215 -5.24 -16.85 -8.29
CA GLU A 215 -6.31 -16.52 -9.23
C GLU A 215 -6.34 -15.03 -9.58
N ASP A 216 -6.01 -14.14 -8.64
CA ASP A 216 -6.01 -12.69 -8.86
C ASP A 216 -4.93 -12.25 -9.85
N VAL A 217 -3.81 -12.98 -9.93
CA VAL A 217 -2.74 -12.75 -10.93
C VAL A 217 -3.24 -13.09 -12.32
N GLY A 218 -3.85 -14.27 -12.48
CA GLY A 218 -4.34 -14.75 -13.77
C GLY A 218 -3.28 -14.64 -14.87
N ASN A 219 -3.68 -14.06 -16.00
CA ASN A 219 -2.81 -13.77 -17.15
C ASN A 219 -2.43 -12.27 -17.27
N ALA A 220 -2.47 -11.52 -16.18
CA ALA A 220 -2.27 -10.07 -16.23
C ALA A 220 -0.93 -9.66 -16.85
N PHE A 221 0.13 -10.41 -16.61
CA PHE A 221 1.46 -10.10 -17.13
C PHE A 221 1.59 -10.24 -18.65
N GLU A 222 0.72 -11.00 -19.33
CA GLU A 222 0.66 -10.99 -20.82
C GLU A 222 0.40 -9.56 -21.36
N THR A 223 -0.27 -8.73 -20.57
CA THR A 223 -0.53 -7.32 -20.90
C THR A 223 0.52 -6.40 -20.30
N LEU A 224 0.86 -6.56 -19.01
CA LEU A 224 1.73 -5.66 -18.27
C LEU A 224 3.20 -5.70 -18.72
N ASP A 225 3.68 -6.82 -19.27
CA ASP A 225 5.02 -6.95 -19.87
C ASP A 225 5.25 -5.98 -21.04
N LYS A 226 4.18 -5.42 -21.62
CA LYS A 226 4.27 -4.38 -22.65
C LYS A 226 4.59 -2.98 -22.09
N ALA A 227 4.61 -2.83 -20.77
CA ALA A 227 4.99 -1.61 -20.06
C ALA A 227 6.07 -1.94 -19.02
N PRO A 228 7.32 -2.22 -19.45
CA PRO A 228 8.39 -2.74 -18.60
C PRO A 228 8.90 -1.78 -17.53
N ASP A 229 8.53 -0.51 -17.59
CA ASP A 229 8.87 0.54 -16.63
C ASP A 229 7.81 0.76 -15.55
N LEU A 230 6.79 -0.11 -15.47
CA LEU A 230 5.84 -0.09 -14.37
C LEU A 230 6.51 -0.46 -13.06
N MET A 231 6.22 0.31 -12.02
CA MET A 231 6.68 0.02 -10.66
C MET A 231 5.55 -0.63 -9.85
N TYR A 232 5.91 -1.52 -8.95
CA TYR A 232 4.96 -2.24 -8.10
C TYR A 232 5.40 -2.17 -6.65
N ASP A 233 4.46 -2.05 -5.73
CA ASP A 233 4.70 -2.44 -4.34
C ASP A 233 3.97 -3.75 -4.00
N PHE A 234 4.50 -4.49 -3.03
CA PHE A 234 3.89 -5.73 -2.58
C PHE A 234 3.23 -5.62 -1.20
N CYS A 235 2.93 -4.41 -0.76
CA CYS A 235 2.37 -4.17 0.57
C CYS A 235 1.07 -4.94 0.82
N ALA A 236 0.84 -5.33 2.06
CA ALA A 236 -0.29 -6.12 2.52
C ALA A 236 -0.51 -7.43 1.73
N ASN A 237 0.56 -7.99 1.16
CA ASN A 237 0.49 -9.18 0.31
C ASN A 237 1.31 -10.34 0.89
N CYS A 238 0.64 -11.45 1.23
CA CYS A 238 1.27 -12.68 1.70
C CYS A 238 1.25 -13.80 0.66
N CYS A 239 0.80 -13.52 -0.58
CA CYS A 239 0.77 -14.51 -1.65
C CYS A 239 2.17 -14.63 -2.28
N GLU A 240 2.94 -15.64 -1.85
CA GLU A 240 4.27 -15.92 -2.40
C GLU A 240 4.24 -16.03 -3.92
N TYR A 241 3.19 -16.64 -4.49
CA TYR A 241 3.03 -16.77 -5.94
C TYR A 241 2.95 -15.39 -6.61
N ALA A 242 2.11 -14.48 -6.11
CA ALA A 242 1.97 -13.15 -6.70
C ALA A 242 3.27 -12.34 -6.62
N ILE A 243 3.98 -12.43 -5.48
CA ILE A 243 5.28 -11.79 -5.31
C ILE A 243 6.32 -12.40 -6.27
N THR A 244 6.32 -13.73 -6.43
CA THR A 244 7.21 -14.42 -7.37
C THR A 244 6.94 -14.00 -8.82
N GLU A 245 5.67 -13.92 -9.23
CA GLU A 245 5.32 -13.55 -10.60
C GLU A 245 5.68 -12.09 -10.90
N VAL A 246 5.38 -11.14 -10.02
CA VAL A 246 5.77 -9.75 -10.26
C VAL A 246 7.31 -9.60 -10.34
N LEU A 247 8.05 -10.29 -9.49
CA LEU A 247 9.52 -10.28 -9.54
C LEU A 247 10.07 -10.94 -10.80
N ARG A 248 9.41 -11.99 -11.31
CA ARG A 248 9.80 -12.68 -12.56
C ARG A 248 9.57 -11.80 -13.78
N HIS A 249 8.43 -11.13 -13.86
CA HIS A 249 8.02 -10.35 -15.01
C HIS A 249 8.61 -8.93 -15.01
N ALA A 250 8.44 -8.18 -13.93
CA ALA A 250 8.93 -6.82 -13.83
C ALA A 250 10.44 -6.76 -13.49
N GLY A 251 10.97 -7.81 -12.87
CA GLY A 251 12.34 -7.84 -12.36
C GLY A 251 12.53 -7.08 -11.03
N PRO A 252 13.61 -7.36 -10.31
CA PRO A 252 13.85 -6.79 -8.97
C PRO A 252 14.00 -5.26 -8.96
N LYS A 253 14.31 -4.64 -10.09
CA LYS A 253 14.46 -3.17 -10.20
C LYS A 253 13.13 -2.41 -10.28
N HIS A 254 12.01 -3.08 -10.49
CA HIS A 254 10.70 -2.47 -10.62
C HIS A 254 9.72 -2.86 -9.50
N VAL A 255 10.23 -3.56 -8.47
CA VAL A 255 9.44 -3.93 -7.29
C VAL A 255 9.97 -3.20 -6.08
N MET A 256 9.09 -2.72 -5.21
CA MET A 256 9.42 -1.98 -4.01
C MET A 256 8.69 -2.55 -2.80
N TYR A 257 9.30 -2.38 -1.64
CA TYR A 257 8.70 -2.71 -0.36
C TYR A 257 7.72 -1.63 0.07
N GLY A 258 6.55 -2.03 0.53
CA GLY A 258 5.56 -1.20 1.18
C GLY A 258 4.85 -1.97 2.28
N THR A 259 4.20 -1.30 3.23
CA THR A 259 3.53 -1.98 4.36
C THR A 259 2.04 -1.77 4.41
N ASP A 260 1.51 -0.69 3.87
CA ASP A 260 0.12 -0.27 4.11
C ASP A 260 -0.17 -0.04 5.62
N MET A 261 0.84 0.46 6.39
CA MET A 261 0.62 0.78 7.80
C MET A 261 -0.54 1.77 7.96
N PRO A 262 -1.32 1.62 9.04
CA PRO A 262 -1.15 0.72 10.20
C PRO A 262 -1.72 -0.70 10.03
N ILE A 263 -2.25 -1.06 8.86
CA ILE A 263 -2.91 -2.35 8.62
C ILE A 263 -2.00 -3.54 8.98
N LEU A 264 -0.72 -3.45 8.70
CA LEU A 264 0.23 -4.54 8.94
C LEU A 264 0.60 -4.75 10.42
N ARG A 265 0.10 -3.92 11.33
CA ARG A 265 0.09 -4.23 12.78
C ARG A 265 -0.88 -5.35 13.13
N MET A 266 -1.85 -5.65 12.25
CA MET A 266 -2.80 -6.75 12.42
C MET A 266 -2.05 -8.05 12.70
N ARG A 267 -2.62 -8.88 13.58
CA ARG A 267 -2.19 -10.25 13.80
C ARG A 267 -2.99 -11.17 12.91
N THR A 268 -2.34 -11.78 11.95
CA THR A 268 -3.00 -12.69 11.02
C THR A 268 -2.01 -13.67 10.39
N HIS A 269 -2.52 -14.83 10.03
CA HIS A 269 -1.91 -15.72 9.05
C HIS A 269 -2.85 -15.80 7.86
N ARG A 270 -2.42 -15.27 6.70
CA ARG A 270 -3.26 -15.26 5.51
C ARG A 270 -3.07 -16.55 4.72
N ILE A 271 -4.18 -17.22 4.42
CA ILE A 271 -4.23 -18.42 3.58
C ILE A 271 -5.04 -18.14 2.31
N GLU A 272 -4.86 -18.97 1.30
CA GLU A 272 -5.72 -19.05 0.11
C GLU A 272 -6.65 -20.25 0.22
N GLU A 273 -7.94 -20.02 0.02
CA GLU A 273 -8.97 -21.05 0.07
C GLU A 273 -10.05 -20.72 -0.97
N ASN A 274 -10.40 -21.68 -1.83
CA ASN A 274 -11.44 -21.53 -2.87
C ASN A 274 -11.27 -20.28 -3.73
N GLY A 275 -10.05 -19.97 -4.17
CA GLY A 275 -9.73 -18.82 -5.01
C GLY A 275 -9.84 -17.45 -4.34
N THR A 276 -9.96 -17.41 -3.00
CA THR A 276 -9.96 -16.17 -2.24
C THR A 276 -9.00 -16.26 -1.05
N TYR A 277 -8.63 -15.10 -0.50
CA TYR A 277 -7.82 -15.09 0.72
C TYR A 277 -8.68 -15.08 1.97
N ILE A 278 -8.18 -15.72 3.03
CA ILE A 278 -8.74 -15.71 4.37
C ILE A 278 -7.65 -15.30 5.35
N ASN A 279 -7.95 -14.30 6.16
CA ASN A 279 -7.10 -13.89 7.28
C ASN A 279 -7.50 -14.72 8.51
N LEU A 280 -6.65 -15.65 8.91
CA LEU A 280 -6.77 -16.38 10.18
C LEU A 280 -6.32 -15.47 11.31
N VAL A 281 -7.20 -15.16 12.26
CA VAL A 281 -6.95 -14.14 13.29
C VAL A 281 -7.18 -14.68 14.69
N PRO A 282 -6.51 -14.13 15.72
CA PRO A 282 -6.84 -14.40 17.10
C PRO A 282 -8.28 -14.00 17.43
N PRO A 283 -8.99 -14.74 18.31
CA PRO A 283 -10.38 -14.45 18.62
C PRO A 283 -10.57 -13.07 19.30
N GLY A 284 -11.65 -12.39 18.94
CA GLY A 284 -12.13 -11.16 19.57
C GLY A 284 -11.37 -9.87 19.20
N LEU A 285 -10.40 -9.89 18.26
CA LEU A 285 -9.59 -8.71 17.96
C LEU A 285 -10.18 -7.80 16.87
N TYR A 286 -10.85 -8.36 15.86
CA TYR A 286 -11.19 -7.62 14.64
C TYR A 286 -12.68 -7.61 14.31
N GLY A 287 -13.51 -7.54 15.35
CA GLY A 287 -14.97 -7.47 15.23
C GLY A 287 -15.61 -8.84 15.00
N ASP A 288 -16.86 -8.83 14.51
CA ASP A 288 -17.59 -10.08 14.23
C ASP A 288 -17.13 -10.66 12.88
N PRO A 289 -16.43 -11.80 12.85
CA PRO A 289 -15.94 -12.42 11.61
C PRO A 289 -17.07 -12.85 10.67
N LYS A 290 -18.32 -12.94 11.14
CA LYS A 290 -19.48 -13.23 10.27
C LYS A 290 -19.82 -12.08 9.33
N GLN A 291 -19.35 -10.86 9.64
CA GLN A 291 -19.58 -9.67 8.80
C GLN A 291 -18.50 -9.47 7.74
N ASP A 292 -17.40 -10.22 7.80
CA ASP A 292 -16.34 -10.16 6.80
C ASP A 292 -15.92 -11.58 6.39
N LYS A 293 -16.27 -11.96 5.16
CA LYS A 293 -15.95 -13.25 4.57
C LYS A 293 -14.45 -13.58 4.50
N HIS A 294 -13.61 -12.56 4.65
CA HIS A 294 -12.15 -12.69 4.63
C HIS A 294 -11.53 -12.82 6.02
N LEU A 295 -12.33 -12.87 7.08
CA LEU A 295 -11.86 -13.09 8.45
C LEU A 295 -12.34 -14.45 8.97
N ARG A 296 -11.44 -15.17 9.63
CA ARG A 296 -11.75 -16.41 10.35
C ARG A 296 -10.96 -16.45 11.65
N GLU A 297 -11.65 -16.54 12.77
CA GLU A 297 -11.01 -16.76 14.06
C GLU A 297 -10.47 -18.18 14.20
N VAL A 298 -9.28 -18.28 14.78
CA VAL A 298 -8.67 -19.57 15.14
C VAL A 298 -8.85 -19.87 16.61
N SER A 299 -8.51 -21.11 17.04
CA SER A 299 -8.51 -21.45 18.46
C SER A 299 -7.48 -20.63 19.25
N ALA A 300 -7.69 -20.46 20.56
CA ALA A 300 -6.74 -19.80 21.45
C ALA A 300 -5.35 -20.47 21.46
N LYS A 301 -5.26 -21.77 21.15
CA LYS A 301 -4.01 -22.51 21.03
C LYS A 301 -3.25 -22.08 19.76
N GLU A 302 -3.91 -22.02 18.63
CA GLU A 302 -3.35 -21.61 17.33
C GLU A 302 -2.97 -20.12 17.33
N ALA A 303 -3.77 -19.28 17.97
CA ALA A 303 -3.52 -17.83 18.12
C ALA A 303 -2.17 -17.49 18.75
N LYS A 304 -1.57 -18.41 19.52
CA LYS A 304 -0.23 -18.25 20.10
C LYS A 304 0.89 -18.24 19.03
N LYS A 305 0.61 -18.79 17.84
CA LYS A 305 1.54 -18.84 16.70
C LYS A 305 1.15 -17.87 15.57
N ILE A 306 0.20 -16.99 15.80
CA ILE A 306 -0.10 -15.90 14.87
C ILE A 306 0.72 -14.67 15.22
N THR A 307 1.55 -14.27 14.28
CA THR A 307 2.40 -13.09 14.38
C THR A 307 1.78 -11.87 13.67
N PHE A 308 2.54 -10.80 13.48
CA PHE A 308 2.10 -9.63 12.72
C PHE A 308 1.93 -9.95 11.23
N PHE A 309 0.98 -9.30 10.60
CA PHE A 309 0.79 -9.36 9.15
C PHE A 309 2.07 -8.95 8.40
N LEU A 310 2.78 -7.93 8.89
CA LEU A 310 4.08 -7.53 8.37
C LEU A 310 5.07 -8.70 8.27
N TYR A 311 5.14 -9.55 9.29
CA TYR A 311 6.09 -10.65 9.27
C TYR A 311 5.65 -11.75 8.30
N GLU A 312 4.36 -12.00 8.15
CA GLU A 312 3.83 -12.92 7.14
C GLU A 312 4.14 -12.44 5.71
N GLU A 313 4.01 -11.15 5.46
CA GLU A 313 4.40 -10.53 4.19
C GLU A 313 5.89 -10.70 3.92
N LEU A 314 6.75 -10.33 4.87
CA LEU A 314 8.20 -10.43 4.74
C LEU A 314 8.69 -11.88 4.60
N LEU A 315 8.01 -12.84 5.24
CA LEU A 315 8.27 -14.26 5.07
C LEU A 315 7.88 -14.76 3.67
N ALA A 316 6.75 -14.27 3.12
CA ALA A 316 6.36 -14.59 1.75
C ALA A 316 7.35 -14.00 0.74
N PHE A 317 7.78 -12.74 0.93
CA PHE A 317 8.83 -12.11 0.13
C PHE A 317 10.16 -12.90 0.21
N LYS A 318 10.61 -13.28 1.40
CA LYS A 318 11.82 -14.10 1.59
C LYS A 318 11.75 -15.41 0.81
N ARG A 319 10.59 -16.09 0.82
CA ARG A 319 10.41 -17.34 0.07
C ARG A 319 10.43 -17.08 -1.44
N ALA A 320 9.78 -16.01 -1.93
CA ALA A 320 9.83 -15.63 -3.34
C ALA A 320 11.26 -15.31 -3.80
N CYS A 321 12.04 -14.57 -3.01
CA CYS A 321 13.47 -14.32 -3.28
C CYS A 321 14.27 -15.61 -3.39
N LYS A 322 14.04 -16.55 -2.47
CA LYS A 322 14.70 -17.86 -2.51
C LYS A 322 14.32 -18.65 -3.77
N THR A 323 13.06 -18.67 -4.12
CA THR A 323 12.53 -19.36 -5.32
C THR A 323 13.16 -18.84 -6.61
N LEU A 324 13.42 -17.53 -6.68
CA LEU A 324 14.01 -16.88 -7.85
C LEU A 324 15.55 -16.77 -7.78
N GLY A 325 16.18 -17.16 -6.67
CA GLY A 325 17.62 -17.05 -6.49
C GLY A 325 18.10 -15.61 -6.44
N LEU A 326 17.30 -14.68 -5.90
CA LEU A 326 17.69 -13.27 -5.81
C LEU A 326 18.89 -13.08 -4.90
N THR A 327 19.75 -12.14 -5.28
CA THR A 327 20.96 -11.79 -4.51
C THR A 327 20.62 -10.85 -3.34
N LYS A 328 21.59 -10.66 -2.44
CA LYS A 328 21.46 -9.64 -1.38
C LYS A 328 21.26 -8.24 -1.97
N GLN A 329 21.93 -7.93 -3.08
CA GLN A 329 21.78 -6.65 -3.77
C GLN A 329 20.36 -6.46 -4.31
N ASP A 330 19.75 -7.51 -4.89
CA ASP A 330 18.35 -7.44 -5.35
C ASP A 330 17.40 -7.17 -4.18
N VAL A 331 17.63 -7.78 -3.01
CA VAL A 331 16.86 -7.52 -1.80
C VAL A 331 17.05 -6.07 -1.32
N GLU A 332 18.28 -5.53 -1.31
CA GLU A 332 18.55 -4.13 -0.98
C GLU A 332 17.88 -3.18 -1.97
N ASP A 333 17.89 -3.50 -3.25
CA ASP A 333 17.23 -2.70 -4.29
C ASP A 333 15.72 -2.63 -4.05
N ILE A 334 15.07 -3.77 -3.80
CA ILE A 334 13.63 -3.86 -3.53
C ILE A 334 13.25 -3.17 -2.22
N MET A 335 14.06 -3.36 -1.17
CA MET A 335 13.75 -2.85 0.16
C MET A 335 14.11 -1.37 0.34
N TYR A 336 14.99 -0.80 -0.51
CA TYR A 336 15.44 0.58 -0.35
C TYR A 336 15.74 1.32 -1.66
N ASN A 337 16.68 0.84 -2.50
CA ASN A 337 17.26 1.65 -3.56
C ASN A 337 16.24 2.05 -4.63
N ASN A 338 15.35 1.14 -5.06
CA ASN A 338 14.35 1.43 -6.09
C ASN A 338 13.42 2.58 -5.68
N ALA A 339 12.95 2.52 -4.43
CA ALA A 339 12.08 3.55 -3.88
C ALA A 339 12.83 4.88 -3.69
N HIS A 340 14.06 4.83 -3.21
CA HIS A 340 14.92 6.01 -3.05
C HIS A 340 15.12 6.71 -4.40
N ASP A 341 15.51 6.00 -5.45
CA ASP A 341 15.79 6.56 -6.77
C ASP A 341 14.52 7.14 -7.41
N LEU A 342 13.39 6.47 -7.24
CA LEU A 342 12.09 6.96 -7.73
C LEU A 342 11.69 8.27 -7.03
N ILE A 343 11.84 8.35 -5.70
CA ILE A 343 11.55 9.52 -4.87
C ILE A 343 12.46 10.69 -5.23
N GLU A 344 13.76 10.49 -5.32
CA GLU A 344 14.71 11.53 -5.68
C GLU A 344 14.52 12.01 -7.14
N GLY A 345 14.19 11.08 -8.04
CA GLY A 345 13.79 11.42 -9.41
C GLY A 345 12.55 12.31 -9.45
N ALA A 346 11.52 12.03 -8.67
CA ALA A 346 10.33 12.87 -8.56
C ALA A 346 10.66 14.23 -7.93
N ARG A 347 11.44 14.25 -6.85
CA ARG A 347 11.88 15.47 -6.19
C ARG A 347 12.59 16.42 -7.16
N LYS A 348 13.54 15.87 -7.92
CA LYS A 348 14.27 16.63 -8.95
C LYS A 348 13.34 17.16 -10.05
N SER A 349 12.36 16.38 -10.49
CA SER A 349 11.42 16.80 -11.54
C SER A 349 10.50 17.94 -11.07
N ILE A 350 10.04 17.89 -9.81
CA ILE A 350 9.05 18.85 -9.27
C ILE A 350 9.72 20.13 -8.75
N TYR A 351 10.89 20.02 -8.12
CA TYR A 351 11.50 21.10 -7.34
C TYR A 351 12.90 21.51 -7.82
N GLY A 352 13.55 20.71 -8.66
CA GLY A 352 14.86 21.00 -9.27
C GLY A 352 14.74 21.83 -10.52
#